data_aa79a52b24145e4593cb693027aee2dd
#
_entry.id   aa79a52b24145e4593cb693027aee2dd
#
_cell.length_a   1.000
_cell.length_b   1.000
_cell.length_c   1.000
_cell.angle_alpha   90.00
_cell.angle_beta   90.00
_cell.angle_gamma   90.00
#
_symmetry.space_group_name_H-M   'P 1'
#
loop_
_entity.id
_entity.type
_entity.pdbx_description
1 polymer ?
#
loop_
_entity_poly.entity_id
_entity_poly.type
_entity_poly.pdbx_seq_one_letter_code
_entity_poly.pdbx_strand_id
1 'polypeptide(L)'
;YRQPADRRFHAEPIACPVCGPQLRLTDRFAVPLKGDPVTGTLQFLRMGRCVAIKGLGGFHLACNARSAEAVARLRMLKHRPSRPLAVMALNLASVEAFCHVSPEEAALLQSLKRPIVLLQKRAEADQYLPGIAPGMNTVGVMLPYTPIHWLMFHESLRRPAGLDWMEAPCADVWVMTSANLSGEPIVTDNDDARHRLNTVADAFLIHN
;
A
#
# COMPACT_ATOMS: atom_id res chain seq x y z
N TYR A 1 -3.80 -28.47 -7.82
CA TYR A 1 -3.91 -29.04 -6.47
C TYR A 1 -3.85 -30.56 -6.47
N ARG A 2 -4.56 -31.25 -7.38
CA ARG A 2 -4.65 -32.72 -7.45
C ARG A 2 -3.57 -33.38 -8.32
N GLN A 3 -2.80 -32.63 -9.09
CA GLN A 3 -1.75 -33.16 -9.97
C GLN A 3 -0.42 -33.22 -9.20
N PRO A 4 0.20 -34.40 -9.05
CA PRO A 4 1.47 -34.54 -8.30
C PRO A 4 2.64 -33.72 -8.84
N ALA A 5 2.63 -33.40 -10.13
CA ALA A 5 3.66 -32.55 -10.75
C ALA A 5 3.43 -31.04 -10.58
N ASP A 6 2.28 -30.61 -10.06
CA ASP A 6 2.02 -29.20 -9.79
C ASP A 6 2.74 -28.79 -8.50
N ARG A 7 3.50 -27.67 -8.52
CA ARG A 7 4.16 -27.12 -7.34
C ARG A 7 3.20 -26.83 -6.18
N ARG A 8 1.90 -26.75 -6.42
CA ARG A 8 0.85 -26.54 -5.43
C ARG A 8 0.16 -27.81 -4.99
N PHE A 9 0.70 -29.00 -5.37
CA PHE A 9 0.16 -30.27 -4.95
C PHE A 9 0.12 -30.37 -3.43
N HIS A 10 -1.06 -30.64 -2.87
CA HIS A 10 -1.34 -30.63 -1.43
C HIS A 10 -1.02 -29.31 -0.68
N ALA A 11 -0.82 -28.19 -1.38
CA ALA A 11 -0.66 -26.89 -0.74
C ALA A 11 -2.03 -26.38 -0.23
N GLU A 12 -2.23 -26.38 1.08
CA GLU A 12 -3.48 -25.92 1.71
C GLU A 12 -3.83 -24.45 1.42
N PRO A 13 -2.87 -23.48 1.35
CA PRO A 13 -3.19 -22.08 1.10
C PRO A 13 -3.47 -21.78 -0.38
N ILE A 14 -4.20 -22.64 -1.08
CA ILE A 14 -4.70 -22.35 -2.42
C ILE A 14 -6.01 -21.59 -2.30
N ALA A 15 -5.99 -20.30 -2.66
CA ALA A 15 -7.21 -19.51 -2.71
C ALA A 15 -8.13 -20.03 -3.83
N CYS A 16 -9.29 -20.56 -3.44
CA CYS A 16 -10.34 -20.92 -4.38
C CYS A 16 -11.03 -19.64 -4.87
N PRO A 17 -11.22 -19.43 -6.19
CA PRO A 17 -11.91 -18.24 -6.68
C PRO A 17 -13.40 -18.20 -6.32
N VAL A 18 -13.99 -19.33 -5.90
CA VAL A 18 -15.40 -19.41 -5.54
C VAL A 18 -15.61 -19.27 -4.02
N CYS A 19 -14.83 -20.01 -3.20
CA CYS A 19 -15.01 -20.04 -1.74
C CYS A 19 -13.83 -19.49 -0.95
N GLY A 20 -12.74 -19.08 -1.62
CA GLY A 20 -11.60 -18.46 -0.98
C GLY A 20 -11.81 -16.97 -0.70
N PRO A 21 -10.77 -16.27 -0.19
CA PRO A 21 -10.84 -14.85 0.10
C PRO A 21 -11.27 -14.03 -1.11
N GLN A 22 -12.21 -13.12 -0.91
CA GLN A 22 -12.78 -12.26 -1.94
C GLN A 22 -12.43 -10.80 -1.63
N LEU A 23 -11.84 -10.09 -2.58
CA LEU A 23 -11.66 -8.65 -2.50
C LEU A 23 -12.96 -7.94 -2.84
N ARG A 24 -13.26 -6.89 -2.08
CA ARG A 24 -14.38 -5.99 -2.35
C ARG A 24 -13.92 -4.55 -2.19
N LEU A 25 -14.29 -3.69 -3.12
CA LEU A 25 -14.13 -2.26 -2.99
C LEU A 25 -15.51 -1.66 -2.70
N THR A 26 -15.60 -0.88 -1.62
CA THR A 26 -16.82 -0.14 -1.27
C THR A 26 -16.51 1.34 -1.16
N ASP A 27 -17.52 2.19 -1.34
CA ASP A 27 -17.40 3.58 -0.97
C ASP A 27 -17.45 3.78 0.56
N ARG A 28 -17.40 5.05 1.00
CA ARG A 28 -17.47 5.43 2.43
C ARG A 28 -18.81 5.10 3.09
N PHE A 29 -19.86 4.84 2.31
CA PHE A 29 -21.20 4.47 2.78
C PHE A 29 -21.45 2.96 2.74
N ALA A 30 -20.38 2.16 2.55
CA ALA A 30 -20.43 0.71 2.43
C ALA A 30 -21.14 0.19 1.16
N VAL A 31 -21.40 1.03 0.17
CA VAL A 31 -21.98 0.60 -1.11
C VAL A 31 -20.88 -0.05 -1.95
N PRO A 32 -21.07 -1.32 -2.39
CA PRO A 32 -20.11 -1.99 -3.25
C PRO A 32 -19.94 -1.25 -4.58
N LEU A 33 -18.70 -0.99 -4.97
CA LEU A 33 -18.37 -0.40 -6.26
C LEU A 33 -18.27 -1.50 -7.32
N LYS A 34 -18.80 -1.23 -8.49
CA LYS A 34 -18.78 -2.18 -9.62
C LYS A 34 -17.39 -2.27 -10.24
N GLY A 35 -17.07 -3.44 -10.81
CA GLY A 35 -15.81 -3.68 -11.52
C GLY A 35 -14.77 -4.40 -10.67
N ASP A 36 -13.55 -4.46 -11.18
CA ASP A 36 -12.43 -5.08 -10.47
C ASP A 36 -11.99 -4.21 -9.28
N PRO A 37 -11.94 -4.78 -8.05
CA PRO A 37 -11.64 -4.00 -6.84
C PRO A 37 -10.24 -3.38 -6.84
N VAL A 38 -9.25 -4.03 -7.46
CA VAL A 38 -7.87 -3.53 -7.53
C VAL A 38 -7.77 -2.37 -8.50
N THR A 39 -8.37 -2.53 -9.69
CA THR A 39 -8.46 -1.46 -10.70
C THR A 39 -9.17 -0.23 -10.13
N GLY A 40 -10.32 -0.43 -9.45
CA GLY A 40 -11.06 0.65 -8.79
C GLY A 40 -10.24 1.35 -7.72
N THR A 41 -9.50 0.61 -6.90
CA THR A 41 -8.59 1.18 -5.89
C THR A 41 -7.55 2.09 -6.53
N LEU A 42 -6.90 1.65 -7.60
CA LEU A 42 -5.90 2.47 -8.29
C LEU A 42 -6.50 3.72 -8.93
N GLN A 43 -7.75 3.65 -9.42
CA GLN A 43 -8.46 4.83 -9.93
C GLN A 43 -8.64 5.87 -8.83
N PHE A 44 -9.08 5.48 -7.62
CA PHE A 44 -9.18 6.38 -6.47
C PHE A 44 -7.82 7.02 -6.13
N LEU A 45 -6.74 6.23 -6.06
CA LEU A 45 -5.41 6.74 -5.76
C LEU A 45 -4.90 7.72 -6.83
N ARG A 46 -5.14 7.45 -8.12
CA ARG A 46 -4.80 8.35 -9.24
C ARG A 46 -5.59 9.66 -9.22
N MET A 47 -6.81 9.63 -8.71
CA MET A 47 -7.64 10.84 -8.51
C MET A 47 -7.27 11.62 -7.24
N GLY A 48 -6.16 11.28 -6.57
CA GLY A 48 -5.73 11.95 -5.33
C GLY A 48 -6.60 11.61 -4.11
N ARG A 49 -7.37 10.53 -4.18
CA ARG A 49 -8.24 10.07 -3.10
C ARG A 49 -7.49 9.18 -2.13
N CYS A 50 -8.03 9.05 -0.91
CA CYS A 50 -7.52 8.17 0.13
C CYS A 50 -8.34 6.88 0.16
N VAL A 51 -7.67 5.72 0.17
CA VAL A 51 -8.31 4.41 0.28
C VAL A 51 -7.84 3.72 1.56
N ALA A 52 -8.78 3.19 2.34
CA ALA A 52 -8.47 2.29 3.44
C ALA A 52 -8.29 0.87 2.88
N ILE A 53 -7.10 0.30 3.04
CA ILE A 53 -6.74 -1.02 2.51
C ILE A 53 -6.55 -1.98 3.67
N LYS A 54 -7.28 -3.09 3.69
CA LYS A 54 -7.13 -4.13 4.71
C LYS A 54 -5.83 -4.91 4.48
N GLY A 55 -4.92 -4.85 5.45
CA GLY A 55 -3.69 -5.65 5.50
C GLY A 55 -3.83 -6.86 6.42
N LEU A 56 -2.70 -7.51 6.78
CA LEU A 56 -2.68 -8.65 7.70
C LEU A 56 -3.00 -8.26 9.14
N GLY A 57 -2.42 -7.16 9.63
CA GLY A 57 -2.54 -6.69 11.02
C GLY A 57 -3.53 -5.55 11.23
N GLY A 58 -4.32 -5.21 10.23
CA GLY A 58 -5.27 -4.10 10.26
C GLY A 58 -5.24 -3.27 8.98
N PHE A 59 -5.95 -2.15 9.00
CA PHE A 59 -6.07 -1.28 7.85
C PHE A 59 -4.90 -0.31 7.71
N HIS A 60 -4.56 0.00 6.46
CA HIS A 60 -3.71 1.13 6.08
C HIS A 60 -4.55 2.19 5.37
N LEU A 61 -4.20 3.47 5.59
CA LEU A 61 -4.65 4.56 4.75
C LEU A 61 -3.61 4.78 3.65
N ALA A 62 -4.05 4.65 2.41
CA ALA A 62 -3.21 4.81 1.23
C ALA A 62 -3.63 6.02 0.39
N CYS A 63 -2.66 6.76 -0.15
CA CYS A 63 -2.84 7.74 -1.19
C CYS A 63 -1.60 7.79 -2.09
N ASN A 64 -1.68 8.48 -3.22
CA ASN A 64 -0.52 8.67 -4.10
C ASN A 64 0.54 9.54 -3.39
N ALA A 65 1.70 8.96 -3.09
CA ALA A 65 2.79 9.64 -2.39
C ALA A 65 3.49 10.72 -3.26
N ARG A 66 3.30 10.67 -4.57
CA ARG A 66 3.87 11.63 -5.53
C ARG A 66 2.96 12.84 -5.79
N SER A 67 1.73 12.84 -5.26
CA SER A 67 0.81 13.98 -5.36
C SER A 67 0.86 14.81 -4.08
N ALA A 68 1.37 16.03 -4.17
CA ALA A 68 1.39 16.98 -3.06
C ALA A 68 -0.01 17.22 -2.47
N GLU A 69 -1.02 17.32 -3.35
CA GLU A 69 -2.41 17.53 -2.96
C GLU A 69 -2.99 16.33 -2.22
N ALA A 70 -2.73 15.10 -2.69
CA ALA A 70 -3.20 13.88 -2.03
C ALA A 70 -2.57 13.72 -0.64
N VAL A 71 -1.27 13.98 -0.53
CA VAL A 71 -0.53 13.94 0.74
C VAL A 71 -1.03 15.02 1.71
N ALA A 72 -1.18 16.26 1.25
CA ALA A 72 -1.70 17.36 2.06
C ALA A 72 -3.13 17.08 2.55
N ARG A 73 -3.99 16.55 1.66
CA ARG A 73 -5.35 16.13 2.01
C ARG A 73 -5.36 15.03 3.07
N LEU A 74 -4.55 13.99 2.92
CA LEU A 74 -4.44 12.93 3.92
C LEU A 74 -3.96 13.47 5.27
N ARG A 75 -2.97 14.38 5.29
CA ARG A 75 -2.48 15.02 6.50
C ARG A 75 -3.56 15.81 7.21
N MET A 76 -4.34 16.60 6.47
CA MET A 76 -5.46 17.38 7.01
C MET A 76 -6.51 16.45 7.63
N LEU A 77 -6.97 15.45 6.89
CA LEU A 77 -8.02 14.51 7.35
C LEU A 77 -7.57 13.66 8.54
N LYS A 78 -6.28 13.33 8.60
CA LYS A 78 -5.71 12.53 9.70
C LYS A 78 -5.26 13.39 10.89
N HIS A 79 -5.40 14.72 10.83
CA HIS A 79 -4.87 15.66 11.84
C HIS A 79 -3.38 15.42 12.15
N ARG A 80 -2.58 15.21 11.09
CA ARG A 80 -1.16 14.86 11.18
C ARG A 80 -0.30 15.83 10.36
N PRO A 81 -0.12 17.10 10.81
CA PRO A 81 0.48 18.13 9.98
C PRO A 81 1.95 17.89 9.64
N SER A 82 2.76 17.40 10.57
CA SER A 82 4.22 17.34 10.42
C SER A 82 4.85 15.96 10.58
N ARG A 83 4.20 15.01 11.27
CA ARG A 83 4.78 13.67 11.48
C ARG A 83 5.05 12.96 10.15
N PRO A 84 6.20 12.29 9.94
CA PRO A 84 6.51 11.60 8.70
C PRO A 84 5.47 10.50 8.40
N LEU A 85 5.25 10.27 7.11
CA LEU A 85 4.42 9.20 6.58
C LEU A 85 5.34 8.11 6.01
N ALA A 86 4.99 6.85 6.21
CA ALA A 86 5.68 5.75 5.55
C ALA A 86 5.13 5.59 4.12
N VAL A 87 6.01 5.17 3.22
CA VAL A 87 5.67 4.89 1.83
C VAL A 87 5.97 3.45 1.46
N MET A 88 5.22 2.93 0.51
CA MET A 88 5.46 1.63 -0.12
C MET A 88 5.90 1.84 -1.56
N ALA A 89 7.03 1.23 -1.93
CA ALA A 89 7.54 1.10 -3.29
C ALA A 89 7.59 -0.37 -3.68
N LEU A 90 7.58 -0.68 -4.98
CA LEU A 90 7.51 -2.06 -5.46
C LEU A 90 8.71 -2.90 -5.04
N ASN A 91 9.92 -2.39 -5.24
CA ASN A 91 11.19 -3.11 -5.05
C ASN A 91 12.34 -2.14 -4.75
N LEU A 92 13.54 -2.65 -4.55
CA LEU A 92 14.72 -1.83 -4.27
C LEU A 92 15.04 -0.86 -5.41
N ALA A 93 14.94 -1.30 -6.67
CA ALA A 93 15.19 -0.45 -7.83
C ALA A 93 14.26 0.78 -7.85
N SER A 94 13.01 0.62 -7.39
CA SER A 94 12.06 1.73 -7.23
C SER A 94 12.43 2.67 -6.08
N VAL A 95 12.96 2.12 -4.97
CA VAL A 95 13.38 2.91 -3.79
C VAL A 95 14.60 3.76 -4.10
N GLU A 96 15.54 3.25 -4.89
CA GLU A 96 16.77 3.95 -5.26
C GLU A 96 16.54 5.23 -6.06
N ALA A 97 15.34 5.41 -6.62
CA ALA A 97 14.97 6.67 -7.27
C ALA A 97 14.91 7.87 -6.30
N PHE A 98 14.68 7.63 -5.00
CA PHE A 98 14.51 8.72 -4.02
C PHE A 98 15.27 8.52 -2.70
N CYS A 99 15.88 7.34 -2.47
CA CYS A 99 16.69 7.06 -1.29
C CYS A 99 18.05 6.46 -1.64
N HIS A 100 19.00 6.62 -0.73
CA HIS A 100 20.18 5.78 -0.65
C HIS A 100 19.82 4.52 0.12
N VAL A 101 20.30 3.36 -0.33
CA VAL A 101 20.02 2.07 0.31
C VAL A 101 21.36 1.34 0.52
N SER A 102 21.72 1.06 1.78
CA SER A 102 22.88 0.23 2.09
C SER A 102 22.55 -1.27 1.91
N PRO A 103 23.55 -2.14 1.81
CA PRO A 103 23.30 -3.59 1.74
C PRO A 103 22.50 -4.13 2.94
N GLU A 104 22.72 -3.62 4.14
CA GLU A 104 22.02 -4.01 5.37
C GLU A 104 20.55 -3.56 5.33
N GLU A 105 20.29 -2.34 4.88
CA GLU A 105 18.94 -1.79 4.71
C GLU A 105 18.18 -2.57 3.62
N ALA A 106 18.85 -2.92 2.52
CA ALA A 106 18.29 -3.76 1.47
C ALA A 106 17.89 -5.15 2.01
N ALA A 107 18.77 -5.77 2.80
CA ALA A 107 18.47 -7.06 3.42
C ALA A 107 17.28 -6.98 4.39
N LEU A 108 17.17 -5.89 5.17
CA LEU A 108 16.01 -5.66 6.05
C LEU A 108 14.71 -5.48 5.26
N LEU A 109 14.70 -4.62 4.24
CA LEU A 109 13.54 -4.38 3.39
C LEU A 109 13.03 -5.66 2.72
N GLN A 110 13.95 -6.52 2.27
CA GLN A 110 13.63 -7.78 1.59
C GLN A 110 13.39 -8.95 2.56
N SER A 111 13.64 -8.78 3.86
CA SER A 111 13.42 -9.82 4.85
C SER A 111 11.95 -10.27 4.89
N LEU A 112 11.69 -11.46 5.40
CA LEU A 112 10.32 -11.99 5.57
C LEU A 112 9.43 -11.09 6.47
N LYS A 113 10.05 -10.32 7.35
CA LYS A 113 9.34 -9.40 8.26
C LYS A 113 8.83 -8.15 7.55
N ARG A 114 9.41 -7.79 6.38
CA ARG A 114 9.03 -6.60 5.60
C ARG A 114 8.82 -5.35 6.46
N PRO A 115 9.80 -4.94 7.27
CA PRO A 115 9.63 -3.80 8.17
C PRO A 115 9.60 -2.49 7.39
N ILE A 116 9.15 -1.42 8.09
CA ILE A 116 9.42 -0.05 7.65
C ILE A 116 10.88 0.26 8.02
N VAL A 117 11.69 0.57 7.02
CA VAL A 117 13.09 0.97 7.20
C VAL A 117 13.21 2.47 6.96
N LEU A 118 13.92 3.18 7.86
CA LEU A 118 14.22 4.60 7.69
C LEU A 118 15.45 4.73 6.79
N LEU A 119 15.25 5.23 5.59
CA LEU A 119 16.30 5.39 4.58
C LEU A 119 16.70 6.85 4.40
N GLN A 120 17.97 7.10 4.13
CA GLN A 120 18.48 8.43 3.82
C GLN A 120 17.92 8.90 2.47
N LYS A 121 17.33 10.07 2.44
CA LYS A 121 16.83 10.70 1.21
C LYS A 121 17.96 11.10 0.27
N ARG A 122 17.72 10.98 -1.03
CA ARG A 122 18.49 11.68 -2.06
C ARG A 122 18.09 13.16 -2.09
N ALA A 123 18.91 13.99 -2.72
CA ALA A 123 18.68 15.44 -2.79
C ALA A 123 17.31 15.82 -3.35
N GLU A 124 16.83 15.08 -4.34
CA GLU A 124 15.55 15.33 -5.04
C GLU A 124 14.34 14.61 -4.41
N ALA A 125 14.56 13.89 -3.30
CA ALA A 125 13.51 13.07 -2.68
C ALA A 125 12.26 13.87 -2.29
N ASP A 126 12.40 15.11 -1.83
CA ASP A 126 11.26 15.95 -1.45
C ASP A 126 10.48 16.50 -2.66
N GLN A 127 11.11 16.56 -3.84
CA GLN A 127 10.43 16.86 -5.10
C GLN A 127 9.69 15.60 -5.61
N TYR A 128 10.31 14.43 -5.44
CA TYR A 128 9.75 13.15 -5.84
C TYR A 128 8.58 12.71 -4.94
N LEU A 129 8.68 12.94 -3.63
CA LEU A 129 7.72 12.58 -2.59
C LEU A 129 7.34 13.82 -1.75
N PRO A 130 6.59 14.76 -2.34
CA PRO A 130 6.30 16.04 -1.70
C PRO A 130 5.49 15.85 -0.41
N GLY A 131 5.95 16.45 0.67
CA GLY A 131 5.26 16.46 1.95
C GLY A 131 5.25 15.13 2.71
N ILE A 132 5.99 14.09 2.30
CA ILE A 132 6.02 12.78 2.98
C ILE A 132 6.79 12.85 4.30
N ALA A 133 7.94 13.47 4.34
CA ALA A 133 8.76 13.62 5.55
C ALA A 133 9.39 15.01 5.58
N PRO A 134 8.60 16.07 5.80
CA PRO A 134 9.08 17.45 5.72
C PRO A 134 10.12 17.73 6.81
N GLY A 135 11.24 18.36 6.41
CA GLY A 135 12.34 18.72 7.32
C GLY A 135 13.15 17.52 7.85
N MET A 136 12.89 16.31 7.39
CA MET A 136 13.64 15.11 7.77
C MET A 136 14.63 14.72 6.67
N ASN A 137 15.81 14.22 7.06
CA ASN A 137 16.79 13.66 6.12
C ASN A 137 16.49 12.19 5.74
N THR A 138 15.50 11.59 6.39
CA THR A 138 15.10 10.19 6.18
C THR A 138 13.62 10.07 5.86
N VAL A 139 13.26 8.97 5.20
CA VAL A 139 11.87 8.58 4.96
C VAL A 139 11.68 7.10 5.30
N GLY A 140 10.55 6.77 5.90
CA GLY A 140 10.17 5.38 6.18
C GLY A 140 9.66 4.69 4.92
N VAL A 141 10.33 3.62 4.50
CA VAL A 141 10.01 2.85 3.30
C VAL A 141 9.68 1.41 3.69
N MET A 142 8.70 0.83 3.04
CA MET A 142 8.39 -0.59 3.07
C MET A 142 8.20 -1.14 1.66
N LEU A 143 8.37 -2.44 1.50
CA LEU A 143 8.06 -3.17 0.27
C LEU A 143 6.75 -3.97 0.42
N PRO A 144 6.13 -4.43 -0.69
CA PRO A 144 4.94 -5.27 -0.66
C PRO A 144 5.12 -6.52 0.22
N TYR A 145 4.15 -6.79 1.10
CA TYR A 145 4.18 -7.92 2.02
C TYR A 145 2.88 -8.72 2.05
N THR A 146 1.85 -8.28 1.31
CA THR A 146 0.58 -9.02 1.15
C THR A 146 0.27 -9.23 -0.34
N PRO A 147 -0.53 -10.25 -0.70
CA PRO A 147 -0.97 -10.44 -2.08
C PRO A 147 -1.66 -9.20 -2.67
N ILE A 148 -2.42 -8.44 -1.87
CA ILE A 148 -3.11 -7.21 -2.30
C ILE A 148 -2.09 -6.18 -2.82
N HIS A 149 -0.98 -5.99 -2.13
CA HIS A 149 0.04 -5.03 -2.54
C HIS A 149 0.66 -5.42 -3.88
N TRP A 150 0.96 -6.71 -4.08
CA TRP A 150 1.47 -7.22 -5.34
C TRP A 150 0.45 -7.07 -6.48
N LEU A 151 -0.82 -7.37 -6.22
CA LEU A 151 -1.90 -7.16 -7.20
C LEU A 151 -2.04 -5.68 -7.58
N MET A 152 -1.91 -4.76 -6.63
CA MET A 152 -1.96 -3.32 -6.90
C MET A 152 -0.80 -2.89 -7.82
N PHE A 153 0.44 -3.31 -7.55
CA PHE A 153 1.57 -2.98 -8.43
C PHE A 153 1.45 -3.65 -9.80
N HIS A 154 1.04 -4.91 -9.87
CA HIS A 154 0.82 -5.62 -11.12
C HIS A 154 -0.24 -4.91 -11.98
N GLU A 155 -1.36 -4.50 -11.38
CA GLU A 155 -2.40 -3.71 -12.05
C GLU A 155 -1.89 -2.33 -12.49
N SER A 156 -1.11 -1.64 -11.65
CA SER A 156 -0.59 -0.32 -11.97
C SER A 156 0.34 -0.34 -13.18
N LEU A 157 1.09 -1.43 -13.35
CA LEU A 157 1.96 -1.73 -14.48
C LEU A 157 1.21 -2.32 -15.70
N ARG A 158 -0.13 -2.34 -15.68
CA ARG A 158 -0.99 -2.85 -16.75
C ARG A 158 -0.89 -4.36 -16.97
N ARG A 159 -0.73 -5.11 -15.88
CA ARG A 159 -0.73 -6.59 -15.84
C ARG A 159 0.33 -7.21 -16.77
N PRO A 160 1.61 -6.87 -16.64
CA PRO A 160 2.67 -7.45 -17.46
C PRO A 160 2.71 -8.97 -17.30
N ALA A 161 3.06 -9.68 -18.37
CA ALA A 161 3.26 -11.13 -18.32
C ALA A 161 4.57 -11.48 -17.59
N GLY A 162 4.64 -12.71 -17.06
CA GLY A 162 5.84 -13.21 -16.37
C GLY A 162 6.05 -12.59 -15.00
N LEU A 163 7.28 -12.58 -14.51
CA LEU A 163 7.65 -12.08 -13.18
C LEU A 163 8.71 -10.98 -13.21
N ASP A 164 9.27 -10.65 -14.36
CA ASP A 164 10.36 -9.66 -14.51
C ASP A 164 9.97 -8.26 -14.02
N TRP A 165 8.67 -7.94 -14.06
CA TRP A 165 8.13 -6.69 -13.54
C TRP A 165 8.35 -6.51 -12.04
N MET A 166 8.53 -7.60 -11.28
CA MET A 166 8.77 -7.55 -9.83
C MET A 166 10.14 -6.97 -9.50
N GLU A 167 11.10 -7.05 -10.43
CA GLU A 167 12.46 -6.52 -10.27
C GLU A 167 12.66 -5.19 -11.03
N ALA A 168 11.80 -4.90 -12.01
CA ALA A 168 11.85 -3.66 -12.78
C ALA A 168 11.46 -2.44 -11.91
N PRO A 169 12.09 -1.26 -12.11
CA PRO A 169 11.72 -0.06 -11.39
C PRO A 169 10.29 0.36 -11.72
N CYS A 170 9.53 0.72 -10.70
CA CYS A 170 8.16 1.23 -10.80
C CYS A 170 8.09 2.65 -10.25
N ALA A 171 7.45 3.54 -10.99
CA ALA A 171 7.31 4.93 -10.58
C ALA A 171 6.21 5.16 -9.53
N ASP A 172 5.28 4.21 -9.38
CA ASP A 172 4.21 4.33 -8.40
C ASP A 172 4.76 4.11 -6.99
N VAL A 173 4.47 5.08 -6.13
CA VAL A 173 4.77 5.03 -4.70
C VAL A 173 3.51 5.46 -3.95
N TRP A 174 3.10 4.67 -2.98
CA TRP A 174 1.92 4.96 -2.19
C TRP A 174 2.27 5.25 -0.73
N VAL A 175 1.62 6.25 -0.14
CA VAL A 175 1.58 6.34 1.32
C VAL A 175 0.93 5.07 1.85
N MET A 176 1.53 4.48 2.89
CA MET A 176 0.97 3.37 3.65
C MET A 176 1.10 3.70 5.14
N THR A 177 0.15 4.46 5.66
CA THR A 177 0.13 4.80 7.09
C THR A 177 -0.92 3.98 7.83
N SER A 178 -0.71 3.71 9.11
CA SER A 178 -1.70 3.02 9.95
C SER A 178 -3.07 3.69 9.89
N ALA A 179 -4.11 2.90 9.76
CA ALA A 179 -5.49 3.40 9.76
C ALA A 179 -6.01 3.52 11.18
N ASN A 180 -5.66 4.60 11.82
CA ASN A 180 -6.13 5.03 13.14
C ASN A 180 -6.19 6.55 13.20
N LEU A 181 -7.03 7.08 14.03
CA LEU A 181 -6.95 8.47 14.45
C LEU A 181 -5.81 8.63 15.47
N SER A 182 -5.37 9.87 15.70
CA SER A 182 -4.22 10.12 16.58
C SER A 182 -4.50 9.60 18.00
N GLY A 183 -3.62 8.70 18.48
CA GLY A 183 -3.73 8.13 19.83
C GLY A 183 -4.58 6.86 19.94
N GLU A 184 -5.21 6.42 18.86
CA GLU A 184 -6.03 5.22 18.84
C GLU A 184 -5.28 3.98 18.30
N PRO A 185 -5.71 2.75 18.66
CA PRO A 185 -5.17 1.54 18.05
C PRO A 185 -5.55 1.43 16.57
N ILE A 186 -4.77 0.64 15.82
CA ILE A 186 -5.05 0.34 14.41
C ILE A 186 -6.39 -0.40 14.30
N VAL A 187 -7.19 0.01 13.33
CA VAL A 187 -8.48 -0.62 13.03
C VAL A 187 -8.24 -1.95 12.30
N THR A 188 -8.89 -3.02 12.76
CA THR A 188 -8.75 -4.38 12.20
C THR A 188 -10.04 -4.93 11.62
N ASP A 189 -11.18 -4.55 12.17
CA ASP A 189 -12.49 -4.99 11.74
C ASP A 189 -13.05 -4.13 10.59
N ASN A 190 -13.82 -4.75 9.68
CA ASN A 190 -14.34 -4.07 8.50
C ASN A 190 -15.42 -3.02 8.83
N ASP A 191 -16.27 -3.30 9.79
CA ASP A 191 -17.36 -2.39 10.14
C ASP A 191 -16.84 -1.26 11.03
N ASP A 192 -15.92 -1.57 11.95
CA ASP A 192 -15.21 -0.55 12.74
C ASP A 192 -14.40 0.39 11.83
N ALA A 193 -13.75 -0.14 10.78
CA ALA A 193 -13.04 0.67 9.80
C ALA A 193 -13.96 1.68 9.09
N ARG A 194 -15.13 1.23 8.67
CA ARG A 194 -16.13 2.11 8.04
C ARG A 194 -16.61 3.21 8.98
N HIS A 195 -16.87 2.87 10.24
CA HIS A 195 -17.32 3.85 11.25
C HIS A 195 -16.23 4.89 11.55
N ARG A 196 -15.01 4.46 11.81
CA ARG A 196 -13.94 5.33 12.30
C ARG A 196 -13.20 6.07 11.21
N LEU A 197 -13.16 5.55 9.98
CA LEU A 197 -12.35 6.09 8.89
C LEU A 197 -13.18 6.72 7.77
N ASN A 198 -14.51 6.79 7.86
CA ASN A 198 -15.39 7.32 6.81
C ASN A 198 -15.14 8.81 6.49
N THR A 199 -14.57 9.56 7.42
CA THR A 199 -14.19 10.97 7.23
C THR A 199 -12.83 11.11 6.55
N VAL A 200 -11.99 10.06 6.57
CA VAL A 200 -10.62 10.09 6.05
C VAL A 200 -10.50 9.30 4.74
N ALA A 201 -11.12 8.12 4.68
CA ALA A 201 -11.10 7.26 3.50
C ALA A 201 -12.28 7.54 2.57
N ASP A 202 -12.00 7.65 1.27
CA ASP A 202 -13.02 7.79 0.22
C ASP A 202 -13.58 6.44 -0.21
N ALA A 203 -12.78 5.38 -0.07
CA ALA A 203 -13.15 4.00 -0.39
C ALA A 203 -12.42 3.01 0.54
N PHE A 204 -12.93 1.78 0.58
CA PHE A 204 -12.42 0.69 1.43
C PHE A 204 -12.18 -0.55 0.58
N LEU A 205 -10.93 -0.97 0.45
CA LEU A 205 -10.55 -2.26 -0.13
C LEU A 205 -10.47 -3.29 1.00
N ILE A 206 -11.44 -4.17 1.05
CA ILE A 206 -11.62 -5.16 2.12
C ILE A 206 -11.58 -6.57 1.57
N HIS A 207 -11.29 -7.52 2.45
CA HIS A 207 -11.47 -8.94 2.22
C HIS A 207 -12.17 -9.58 3.42
N ASN A 208 -12.77 -10.75 3.19
CA ASN A 208 -13.35 -11.61 4.22
C ASN A 208 -12.25 -12.40 4.94
#